data_9bb3e1785a0972a6f7a35647662c9488
#
_entry.id   9bb3e1785a0972a6f7a35647662c9488
#
_cell.length_a   1.000
_cell.length_b   1.000
_cell.length_c   1.000
_cell.angle_alpha   90.00
_cell.angle_beta   90.00
_cell.angle_gamma   90.00
#
_symmetry.space_group_name_H-M   'P 1'
#
loop_
_entity.id
_entity.type
_entity.pdbx_description
1 polymer ?
#
loop_
_entity_poly.entity_id
_entity_poly.type
_entity_poly.pdbx_seq_one_letter_code
_entity_poly.pdbx_strand_id
1 'polypeptide(L)'
;MTFTVIPVPADGAEDVVVGTSGRDEGAVFTGTADGGIFRVSHDGSHVDRVAHTGGRPLGLELDLDGRLVVCDAHRGLLRVDTASGAVEQVADSVRGTRMVFCNNAAVASDGTVWFSDSSTKYGIERWKDDFVQNTRTGRLLRLDTDGSVHVVIDELAFANGVALSQDEDFVCVAESGARTVVRRWLTGDRAGMRDLLCQDLPGYPDNISRGSDGLIWVTIASPKDPLVERLQQGPLTLRRAVTKIPARLQPKPQATVRVQAYDDRGTLVHDLDVPASDNPDGYHMVTGVREHDGRVWMGSLEEPAIAVLDV
;
A
#
# COMPACT_ATOMS: atom_id res chain seq x y z
N MET A 1 -22.33 -0.48 -11.34
CA MET A 1 -20.96 -0.03 -11.05
C MET A 1 -20.24 0.12 -12.37
N THR A 2 -19.57 1.23 -12.58
CA THR A 2 -18.77 1.45 -13.80
C THR A 2 -17.30 1.30 -13.42
N PHE A 3 -16.59 0.35 -14.06
CA PHE A 3 -15.16 0.14 -13.88
C PHE A 3 -14.41 0.72 -15.07
N THR A 4 -13.46 1.61 -14.83
CA THR A 4 -12.71 2.31 -15.88
C THR A 4 -11.21 2.19 -15.61
N VAL A 5 -10.44 1.80 -16.64
CA VAL A 5 -8.98 1.73 -16.60
C VAL A 5 -8.40 2.96 -17.28
N ILE A 6 -7.45 3.63 -16.63
CA ILE A 6 -6.81 4.85 -17.11
C ILE A 6 -5.31 4.56 -17.29
N PRO A 7 -4.82 4.49 -18.54
CA PRO A 7 -3.42 4.20 -18.80
C PRO A 7 -2.47 5.28 -18.26
N VAL A 8 -1.32 4.85 -17.74
CA VAL A 8 -0.19 5.72 -17.39
C VAL A 8 1.05 5.31 -18.19
N PRO A 9 2.04 6.21 -18.38
CA PRO A 9 3.15 5.98 -19.32
C PRO A 9 4.15 4.88 -18.95
N ALA A 10 4.07 4.28 -17.74
CA ALA A 10 5.01 3.25 -17.30
C ALA A 10 4.31 2.19 -16.44
N ASP A 11 4.90 0.99 -16.36
CA ASP A 11 4.36 -0.15 -15.61
C ASP A 11 4.35 0.10 -14.10
N GLY A 12 3.46 -0.61 -13.42
CA GLY A 12 3.41 -0.70 -11.96
C GLY A 12 3.02 0.62 -11.30
N ALA A 13 1.87 1.15 -11.69
CA ALA A 13 1.18 2.26 -11.04
C ALA A 13 0.59 1.77 -9.69
N GLU A 14 1.47 1.57 -8.71
CA GLU A 14 1.24 0.69 -7.56
C GLU A 14 0.23 1.23 -6.55
N ASP A 15 0.28 2.52 -6.23
CA ASP A 15 -0.64 3.16 -5.31
C ASP A 15 -1.28 4.41 -5.92
N VAL A 16 -2.34 4.89 -5.28
CA VAL A 16 -3.08 6.08 -5.68
C VAL A 16 -3.43 6.95 -4.48
N VAL A 17 -3.27 8.27 -4.63
CA VAL A 17 -3.77 9.25 -3.68
C VAL A 17 -4.50 10.36 -4.41
N VAL A 18 -5.64 10.80 -3.86
CA VAL A 18 -6.46 11.87 -4.44
C VAL A 18 -6.13 13.20 -3.77
N GLY A 19 -5.87 14.23 -4.56
CA GLY A 19 -5.69 15.59 -4.08
C GLY A 19 -7.00 16.13 -3.51
N THR A 20 -6.97 16.64 -2.28
CA THR A 20 -8.16 17.07 -1.55
C THR A 20 -8.33 18.59 -1.49
N SER A 21 -7.37 19.35 -2.02
CA SER A 21 -7.41 20.82 -1.95
C SER A 21 -6.50 21.50 -2.96
N GLY A 22 -6.76 22.79 -3.18
CA GLY A 22 -5.91 23.65 -4.00
C GLY A 22 -5.91 23.29 -5.48
N ARG A 23 -4.76 23.47 -6.13
CA ARG A 23 -4.63 23.21 -7.59
C ARG A 23 -4.73 21.73 -7.96
N ASP A 24 -4.51 20.85 -7.01
CA ASP A 24 -4.51 19.40 -7.20
C ASP A 24 -5.81 18.76 -6.73
N GLU A 25 -6.82 19.56 -6.35
CA GLU A 25 -8.14 19.05 -5.94
C GLU A 25 -8.76 18.17 -7.03
N GLY A 26 -9.12 16.95 -6.64
CA GLY A 26 -9.66 15.91 -7.52
C GLY A 26 -8.64 15.25 -8.46
N ALA A 27 -7.40 15.71 -8.52
CA ALA A 27 -6.36 15.02 -9.26
C ALA A 27 -5.92 13.75 -8.52
N VAL A 28 -5.51 12.72 -9.27
CA VAL A 28 -5.00 11.46 -8.70
C VAL A 28 -3.52 11.34 -8.98
N PHE A 29 -2.74 11.05 -7.95
CA PHE A 29 -1.31 10.78 -8.11
C PHE A 29 -1.03 9.29 -8.02
N THR A 30 -0.05 8.83 -8.80
CA THR A 30 0.44 7.45 -8.77
C THR A 30 1.94 7.42 -9.01
N GLY A 31 2.61 6.40 -8.46
CA GLY A 31 4.03 6.13 -8.64
C GLY A 31 4.26 4.90 -9.49
N THR A 32 5.24 4.92 -10.40
CA THR A 32 5.52 3.83 -11.34
C THR A 32 6.87 3.15 -11.14
N ALA A 33 7.04 1.97 -11.73
CA ALA A 33 8.20 1.10 -11.53
C ALA A 33 9.54 1.73 -11.93
N ASP A 34 9.52 2.67 -12.87
CA ASP A 34 10.70 3.40 -13.33
C ASP A 34 11.10 4.59 -12.45
N GLY A 35 10.32 4.88 -11.40
CA GLY A 35 10.54 6.01 -10.48
C GLY A 35 9.72 7.25 -10.82
N GLY A 36 8.87 7.21 -11.84
CA GLY A 36 7.99 8.31 -12.22
C GLY A 36 6.90 8.55 -11.16
N ILE A 37 6.56 9.81 -10.92
CA ILE A 37 5.34 10.23 -10.21
C ILE A 37 4.46 10.94 -11.22
N PHE A 38 3.25 10.44 -11.41
CA PHE A 38 2.28 10.97 -12.37
C PHE A 38 1.09 11.60 -11.68
N ARG A 39 0.59 12.66 -12.26
CA ARG A 39 -0.66 13.33 -11.93
C ARG A 39 -1.67 13.01 -13.03
N VAL A 40 -2.78 12.42 -12.65
CA VAL A 40 -3.91 12.12 -13.52
C VAL A 40 -5.04 13.11 -13.21
N SER A 41 -5.64 13.74 -14.24
CA SER A 41 -6.80 14.60 -14.04
C SER A 41 -8.00 13.81 -13.53
N HIS A 42 -8.92 14.49 -12.81
CA HIS A 42 -10.11 13.85 -12.23
C HIS A 42 -10.96 13.05 -13.24
N ASP A 43 -10.98 13.49 -14.49
CA ASP A 43 -11.68 12.82 -15.59
C ASP A 43 -10.84 11.79 -16.34
N GLY A 44 -9.58 11.59 -15.93
CA GLY A 44 -8.65 10.65 -16.56
C GLY A 44 -8.11 11.07 -17.93
N SER A 45 -8.46 12.26 -18.42
CA SER A 45 -8.14 12.70 -19.79
C SER A 45 -6.69 13.17 -19.96
N HIS A 46 -6.02 13.56 -18.88
CA HIS A 46 -4.64 14.06 -18.89
C HIS A 46 -3.80 13.35 -17.87
N VAL A 47 -2.60 12.95 -18.28
CA VAL A 47 -1.59 12.27 -17.44
C VAL A 47 -0.25 12.95 -17.64
N ASP A 48 0.23 13.63 -16.59
CA ASP A 48 1.48 14.37 -16.61
C ASP A 48 2.47 13.80 -15.59
N ARG A 49 3.74 13.65 -15.97
CA ARG A 49 4.78 13.33 -15.00
C ARG A 49 5.19 14.58 -14.25
N VAL A 50 4.97 14.60 -12.93
CA VAL A 50 5.26 15.74 -12.05
C VAL A 50 6.61 15.63 -11.34
N ALA A 51 7.12 14.41 -11.14
CA ALA A 51 8.42 14.19 -10.51
C ALA A 51 9.04 12.86 -10.93
N HIS A 52 10.26 12.60 -10.45
CA HIS A 52 10.94 11.31 -10.60
C HIS A 52 11.79 11.04 -9.36
N THR A 53 11.50 9.97 -8.62
CA THR A 53 12.18 9.66 -7.35
C THR A 53 13.60 9.15 -7.55
N GLY A 54 13.90 8.55 -8.68
CA GLY A 54 15.16 7.84 -8.93
C GLY A 54 15.24 6.48 -8.23
N GLY A 55 14.11 5.99 -7.71
CA GLY A 55 13.97 4.70 -7.06
C GLY A 55 12.75 3.94 -7.56
N ARG A 56 12.01 3.32 -6.64
CA ARG A 56 10.76 2.59 -6.89
C ARG A 56 9.69 3.11 -5.91
N PRO A 57 8.92 4.17 -6.28
CA PRO A 57 7.80 4.63 -5.47
C PRO A 57 6.74 3.52 -5.39
N LEU A 58 6.25 3.31 -4.19
CA LEU A 58 5.14 2.44 -3.83
C LEU A 58 4.04 3.31 -3.23
N GLY A 59 3.81 3.23 -1.91
CA GLY A 59 2.76 3.99 -1.24
C GLY A 59 2.91 5.51 -1.32
N LEU A 60 1.78 6.17 -1.49
CA LEU A 60 1.64 7.62 -1.61
C LEU A 60 0.64 8.16 -0.60
N GLU A 61 0.98 9.27 0.06
CA GLU A 61 0.06 10.02 0.90
C GLU A 61 0.32 11.54 0.75
N LEU A 62 -0.64 12.37 1.12
CA LEU A 62 -0.46 13.83 1.16
C LEU A 62 -0.04 14.27 2.56
N ASP A 63 0.96 15.16 2.65
CA ASP A 63 1.27 15.84 3.90
C ASP A 63 0.36 17.09 4.09
N LEU A 64 0.48 17.72 5.26
CA LEU A 64 -0.32 18.88 5.62
C LEU A 64 -0.08 20.11 4.73
N ASP A 65 1.05 20.15 4.03
CA ASP A 65 1.41 21.22 3.08
C ASP A 65 0.97 20.89 1.65
N GLY A 66 0.32 19.75 1.42
CA GLY A 66 -0.11 19.27 0.10
C GLY A 66 1.02 18.68 -0.76
N ARG A 67 2.18 18.36 -0.15
CA ARG A 67 3.25 17.62 -0.83
C ARG A 67 2.97 16.12 -0.71
N LEU A 68 3.51 15.32 -1.64
CA LEU A 68 3.43 13.88 -1.52
C LEU A 68 4.49 13.35 -0.53
N VAL A 69 4.06 12.54 0.41
CA VAL A 69 4.88 11.59 1.14
C VAL A 69 4.92 10.32 0.31
N VAL A 70 6.12 9.88 -0.05
CA VAL A 70 6.34 8.74 -0.94
C VAL A 70 7.18 7.69 -0.22
N CYS A 71 6.63 6.50 -0.05
CA CYS A 71 7.38 5.33 0.35
C CYS A 71 8.08 4.74 -0.88
N ASP A 72 9.39 4.91 -0.96
CA ASP A 72 10.20 4.39 -2.06
C ASP A 72 10.98 3.15 -1.60
N ALA A 73 10.76 2.02 -2.28
CA ALA A 73 11.37 0.75 -1.89
C ALA A 73 12.90 0.77 -1.87
N HIS A 74 13.52 1.63 -2.69
CA HIS A 74 14.97 1.73 -2.80
C HIS A 74 15.56 2.88 -1.98
N ARG A 75 14.76 3.94 -1.75
CA ARG A 75 15.24 5.20 -1.17
C ARG A 75 14.69 5.50 0.21
N GLY A 76 13.71 4.71 0.70
CA GLY A 76 13.04 4.96 1.97
C GLY A 76 11.92 5.99 1.85
N LEU A 77 11.70 6.78 2.89
CA LEU A 77 10.64 7.76 2.95
C LEU A 77 11.10 9.07 2.30
N LEU A 78 10.35 9.54 1.30
CA LEU A 78 10.62 10.75 0.55
C LEU A 78 9.48 11.76 0.73
N ARG A 79 9.76 13.02 0.43
CA ARG A 79 8.76 14.08 0.27
C ARG A 79 8.94 14.70 -1.12
N VAL A 80 7.84 14.84 -1.85
CA VAL A 80 7.84 15.34 -3.23
C VAL A 80 6.96 16.57 -3.35
N ASP A 81 7.51 17.66 -3.83
CA ASP A 81 6.76 18.85 -4.20
C ASP A 81 6.26 18.69 -5.65
N THR A 82 4.95 18.52 -5.81
CA THR A 82 4.31 18.28 -7.12
C THR A 82 4.36 19.50 -8.04
N ALA A 83 4.61 20.72 -7.50
CA ALA A 83 4.72 21.95 -8.26
C ALA A 83 6.07 22.10 -8.95
N SER A 84 7.14 21.81 -8.24
CA SER A 84 8.51 21.98 -8.70
C SER A 84 9.15 20.67 -9.19
N GLY A 85 8.59 19.52 -8.80
CA GLY A 85 9.19 18.21 -9.01
C GLY A 85 10.35 17.89 -8.06
N ALA A 86 10.59 18.73 -7.06
CA ALA A 86 11.68 18.54 -6.10
C ALA A 86 11.40 17.31 -5.22
N VAL A 87 12.45 16.48 -5.01
CA VAL A 87 12.41 15.26 -4.20
C VAL A 87 13.39 15.37 -3.06
N GLU A 88 12.88 15.34 -1.85
CA GLU A 88 13.65 15.33 -0.60
C GLU A 88 13.62 13.92 0.03
N GLN A 89 14.78 13.44 0.48
CA GLN A 89 14.85 12.20 1.26
C GLN A 89 14.69 12.53 2.74
N VAL A 90 13.60 12.02 3.35
CA VAL A 90 13.24 12.29 4.74
C VAL A 90 13.85 11.27 5.69
N ALA A 91 13.76 9.98 5.35
CA ALA A 91 14.37 8.90 6.14
C ALA A 91 14.70 7.69 5.26
N ASP A 92 15.87 7.11 5.43
CA ASP A 92 16.27 5.87 4.73
C ASP A 92 16.69 4.75 5.69
N SER A 93 16.73 5.04 6.99
CA SER A 93 17.23 4.11 7.98
C SER A 93 16.48 4.20 9.31
N VAL A 94 16.47 3.11 10.05
CA VAL A 94 15.87 2.99 11.39
C VAL A 94 16.91 2.39 12.33
N ARG A 95 17.21 3.06 13.46
CA ARG A 95 18.22 2.63 14.43
C ARG A 95 19.57 2.32 13.77
N GLY A 96 19.96 3.12 12.76
CA GLY A 96 21.22 2.94 12.02
C GLY A 96 21.22 1.80 10.99
N THR A 97 20.10 1.12 10.76
CA THR A 97 19.96 0.08 9.73
C THR A 97 19.12 0.61 8.59
N ARG A 98 19.64 0.52 7.37
CA ARG A 98 18.92 0.96 6.16
C ARG A 98 17.64 0.16 5.97
N MET A 99 16.55 0.85 5.62
CA MET A 99 15.33 0.23 5.12
C MET A 99 15.56 -0.30 3.71
N VAL A 100 15.01 -1.47 3.42
CA VAL A 100 15.16 -2.11 2.11
C VAL A 100 13.83 -2.34 1.39
N PHE A 101 12.72 -2.00 2.05
CA PHE A 101 11.38 -2.16 1.49
C PHE A 101 10.37 -1.20 2.15
N CYS A 102 10.67 0.11 2.15
CA CYS A 102 9.68 1.13 2.54
C CYS A 102 8.48 1.03 1.62
N ASN A 103 7.27 0.86 2.17
CA ASN A 103 6.13 0.39 1.37
C ASN A 103 4.96 1.37 1.33
N ASN A 104 4.31 1.70 2.46
CA ASN A 104 3.10 2.53 2.46
C ASN A 104 3.06 3.47 3.67
N ALA A 105 2.31 4.56 3.60
CA ALA A 105 2.25 5.56 4.67
C ALA A 105 0.85 6.14 4.89
N ALA A 106 0.65 6.67 6.10
CA ALA A 106 -0.46 7.54 6.46
C ALA A 106 0.08 8.74 7.26
N VAL A 107 -0.46 9.93 7.01
CA VAL A 107 -0.07 11.18 7.68
C VAL A 107 -1.15 11.58 8.67
N ALA A 108 -0.75 11.81 9.93
CA ALA A 108 -1.63 12.26 11.00
C ALA A 108 -1.84 13.79 10.93
N SER A 109 -2.90 14.26 11.57
CA SER A 109 -3.27 15.68 11.64
C SER A 109 -2.23 16.57 12.35
N ASP A 110 -1.34 15.97 13.16
CA ASP A 110 -0.22 16.64 13.80
C ASP A 110 1.07 16.67 12.95
N GLY A 111 1.05 16.04 11.76
CA GLY A 111 2.19 15.92 10.86
C GLY A 111 3.08 14.69 11.11
N THR A 112 2.74 13.85 12.08
CA THR A 112 3.39 12.54 12.28
C THR A 112 3.13 11.63 11.08
N VAL A 113 4.15 10.95 10.59
CA VAL A 113 4.02 9.99 9.49
C VAL A 113 4.15 8.56 10.01
N TRP A 114 3.11 7.78 9.81
CA TRP A 114 3.11 6.34 10.07
C TRP A 114 3.41 5.62 8.77
N PHE A 115 4.35 4.69 8.76
CA PHE A 115 4.73 4.01 7.53
C PHE A 115 5.23 2.60 7.78
N SER A 116 5.17 1.77 6.74
CA SER A 116 5.59 0.38 6.80
C SER A 116 6.93 0.17 6.09
N ASP A 117 7.65 -0.86 6.58
CA ASP A 117 8.80 -1.47 5.93
C ASP A 117 8.51 -2.97 5.85
N SER A 118 8.22 -3.48 4.65
CA SER A 118 7.65 -4.82 4.45
C SER A 118 8.59 -5.92 4.92
N SER A 119 9.89 -5.71 4.79
CA SER A 119 10.91 -6.66 5.17
C SER A 119 12.24 -5.95 5.45
N THR A 120 12.95 -6.39 6.48
CA THR A 120 14.34 -5.99 6.70
C THR A 120 15.34 -6.90 5.97
N LYS A 121 14.85 -7.91 5.26
CA LYS A 121 15.67 -8.97 4.66
C LYS A 121 15.66 -8.97 3.14
N TYR A 122 14.51 -8.70 2.53
CA TYR A 122 14.32 -8.75 1.09
C TYR A 122 13.74 -7.43 0.58
N GLY A 123 14.32 -6.89 -0.49
CA GLY A 123 13.76 -5.74 -1.22
C GLY A 123 12.65 -6.16 -2.18
N ILE A 124 12.08 -5.18 -2.88
CA ILE A 124 10.94 -5.33 -3.78
C ILE A 124 11.17 -6.40 -4.87
N GLU A 125 12.38 -6.54 -5.41
CA GLU A 125 12.70 -7.51 -6.46
C GLU A 125 12.60 -8.96 -5.97
N ARG A 126 12.60 -9.14 -4.66
CA ARG A 126 12.54 -10.44 -3.99
C ARG A 126 11.38 -10.58 -3.01
N TRP A 127 10.31 -9.81 -3.22
CA TRP A 127 9.15 -9.83 -2.34
C TRP A 127 8.53 -11.23 -2.20
N LYS A 128 8.53 -12.03 -3.29
CA LYS A 128 8.04 -13.43 -3.27
C LYS A 128 8.87 -14.31 -2.35
N ASP A 129 10.18 -14.04 -2.22
CA ASP A 129 11.05 -14.80 -1.32
C ASP A 129 10.69 -14.53 0.14
N ASP A 130 10.44 -13.27 0.51
CA ASP A 130 9.97 -12.92 1.84
C ASP A 130 8.63 -13.56 2.14
N PHE A 131 7.69 -13.41 1.23
CA PHE A 131 6.32 -13.87 1.34
C PHE A 131 6.25 -15.40 1.54
N VAL A 132 6.91 -16.18 0.67
CA VAL A 132 6.95 -17.66 0.77
C VAL A 132 7.72 -18.13 2.00
N GLN A 133 8.84 -17.48 2.32
CA GLN A 133 9.61 -17.81 3.51
C GLN A 133 8.92 -17.38 4.81
N ASN A 134 7.94 -16.46 4.73
CA ASN A 134 7.23 -15.86 5.85
C ASN A 134 8.23 -15.42 6.92
N THR A 135 9.09 -14.45 6.55
CA THR A 135 10.25 -14.08 7.38
C THR A 135 9.86 -13.34 8.65
N ARG A 136 8.66 -12.74 8.67
CA ARG A 136 8.13 -11.94 9.78
C ARG A 136 9.13 -10.87 10.24
N THR A 137 9.69 -10.16 9.27
CA THR A 137 10.62 -9.07 9.54
C THR A 137 10.05 -7.70 9.17
N GLY A 138 8.76 -7.65 8.81
CA GLY A 138 8.02 -6.43 8.53
C GLY A 138 7.82 -5.58 9.79
N ARG A 139 7.71 -4.26 9.60
CA ARG A 139 7.61 -3.29 10.69
C ARG A 139 6.59 -2.20 10.37
N LEU A 140 5.89 -1.72 11.41
CA LEU A 140 5.24 -0.41 11.40
C LEU A 140 6.18 0.59 12.08
N LEU A 141 6.44 1.68 11.41
CA LEU A 141 7.34 2.75 11.81
C LEU A 141 6.56 4.06 12.01
N ARG A 142 7.12 4.97 12.80
CA ARG A 142 6.62 6.32 13.02
C ARG A 142 7.75 7.32 12.88
N LEU A 143 7.57 8.32 12.00
CA LEU A 143 8.41 9.49 11.92
C LEU A 143 7.73 10.64 12.65
N ASP A 144 8.36 11.13 13.70
CA ASP A 144 7.89 12.28 14.48
C ASP A 144 8.26 13.60 13.77
N THR A 145 7.61 14.68 14.15
CA THR A 145 7.84 16.01 13.55
C THR A 145 9.24 16.58 13.82
N ASP A 146 9.97 16.03 14.80
CA ASP A 146 11.37 16.36 15.06
C ASP A 146 12.36 15.58 14.19
N GLY A 147 11.86 14.73 13.28
CA GLY A 147 12.65 13.89 12.37
C GLY A 147 13.11 12.56 12.96
N SER A 148 12.72 12.22 14.19
CA SER A 148 13.07 10.92 14.79
C SER A 148 12.20 9.79 14.26
N VAL A 149 12.82 8.62 13.97
CA VAL A 149 12.12 7.43 13.48
C VAL A 149 12.09 6.33 14.52
N HIS A 150 10.89 5.82 14.80
CA HIS A 150 10.64 4.80 15.81
C HIS A 150 10.02 3.55 15.23
N VAL A 151 10.42 2.37 15.73
CA VAL A 151 9.73 1.11 15.48
C VAL A 151 8.56 1.00 16.47
N VAL A 152 7.34 0.88 15.95
CA VAL A 152 6.12 0.80 16.75
C VAL A 152 5.61 -0.64 16.88
N ILE A 153 5.65 -1.37 15.77
CA ILE A 153 5.37 -2.81 15.71
C ILE A 153 6.47 -3.45 14.87
N ASP A 154 6.98 -4.58 15.31
CA ASP A 154 7.90 -5.44 14.57
C ASP A 154 7.33 -6.85 14.40
N GLU A 155 8.09 -7.73 13.75
CA GLU A 155 7.74 -9.14 13.50
C GLU A 155 6.44 -9.35 12.68
N LEU A 156 6.06 -8.35 11.86
CA LEU A 156 4.92 -8.48 10.94
C LEU A 156 5.26 -9.40 9.75
N ALA A 157 4.29 -10.22 9.37
CA ALA A 157 4.42 -11.09 8.19
C ALA A 157 4.13 -10.30 6.91
N PHE A 158 5.14 -9.59 6.41
CA PHE A 158 5.06 -8.69 5.27
C PHE A 158 4.14 -7.49 5.54
N ALA A 159 4.67 -6.50 6.28
CA ALA A 159 3.96 -5.25 6.57
C ALA A 159 3.72 -4.48 5.28
N ASN A 160 2.46 -4.09 5.03
CA ASN A 160 2.06 -3.45 3.80
C ASN A 160 1.29 -2.14 4.11
N GLY A 161 0.12 -1.91 3.55
CA GLY A 161 -0.65 -0.70 3.70
C GLY A 161 -0.80 -0.19 5.13
N VAL A 162 -0.83 1.13 5.29
CA VAL A 162 -0.99 1.82 6.57
C VAL A 162 -2.15 2.81 6.48
N ALA A 163 -3.03 2.81 7.49
CA ALA A 163 -4.14 3.77 7.56
C ALA A 163 -4.40 4.21 9.00
N LEU A 164 -4.81 5.47 9.17
CA LEU A 164 -5.32 6.00 10.44
C LEU A 164 -6.85 5.93 10.45
N SER A 165 -7.45 5.72 11.63
CA SER A 165 -8.90 5.91 11.81
C SER A 165 -9.29 7.37 11.59
N GLN A 166 -10.59 7.62 11.41
CA GLN A 166 -11.12 8.98 11.18
C GLN A 166 -10.75 9.94 12.29
N ASP A 167 -10.84 9.49 13.55
CA ASP A 167 -10.54 10.29 14.73
C ASP A 167 -9.08 10.10 15.22
N GLU A 168 -8.25 9.39 14.44
CA GLU A 168 -6.87 9.05 14.79
C GLU A 168 -6.71 8.31 16.13
N ASP A 169 -7.74 7.59 16.55
CA ASP A 169 -7.71 6.77 17.76
C ASP A 169 -6.81 5.55 17.63
N PHE A 170 -6.59 5.10 16.40
CA PHE A 170 -5.70 3.98 16.11
C PHE A 170 -5.05 4.12 14.72
N VAL A 171 -3.95 3.40 14.54
CA VAL A 171 -3.33 3.15 13.26
C VAL A 171 -3.46 1.67 12.91
N CYS A 172 -3.75 1.38 11.64
CA CYS A 172 -3.80 0.04 11.07
C CYS A 172 -2.58 -0.23 10.18
N VAL A 173 -2.15 -1.49 10.13
CA VAL A 173 -1.17 -1.98 9.16
C VAL A 173 -1.64 -3.33 8.60
N ALA A 174 -1.65 -3.46 7.29
CA ALA A 174 -1.93 -4.72 6.62
C ALA A 174 -0.75 -5.69 6.82
N GLU A 175 -1.05 -6.93 7.17
CA GLU A 175 -0.10 -8.02 7.31
C GLU A 175 -0.41 -9.06 6.23
N SER A 176 0.18 -8.87 5.04
CA SER A 176 -0.20 -9.64 3.83
C SER A 176 0.00 -11.14 4.02
N GLY A 177 1.12 -11.55 4.61
CA GLY A 177 1.44 -12.96 4.82
C GLY A 177 0.54 -13.65 5.86
N ALA A 178 -0.14 -12.90 6.72
CA ALA A 178 -1.08 -13.43 7.71
C ALA A 178 -2.55 -13.26 7.28
N ARG A 179 -2.82 -12.48 6.23
CA ARG A 179 -4.17 -12.13 5.76
C ARG A 179 -5.00 -11.43 6.86
N THR A 180 -4.37 -10.46 7.53
CA THR A 180 -4.96 -9.68 8.61
C THR A 180 -4.70 -8.20 8.43
N VAL A 181 -5.49 -7.36 9.11
CA VAL A 181 -5.16 -5.96 9.35
C VAL A 181 -4.97 -5.79 10.85
N VAL A 182 -3.75 -5.51 11.25
CA VAL A 182 -3.36 -5.25 12.64
C VAL A 182 -3.69 -3.82 13.00
N ARG A 183 -4.25 -3.60 14.20
CA ARG A 183 -4.58 -2.29 14.75
C ARG A 183 -3.76 -2.00 15.99
N ARG A 184 -3.18 -0.79 16.06
CA ARG A 184 -2.49 -0.24 17.23
C ARG A 184 -3.25 0.97 17.73
N TRP A 185 -3.78 0.89 18.95
CA TRP A 185 -4.47 1.99 19.59
C TRP A 185 -3.51 3.10 20.00
N LEU A 186 -3.87 4.35 19.72
CA LEU A 186 -3.06 5.54 19.95
C LEU A 186 -3.56 6.33 21.17
N THR A 187 -4.88 6.32 21.40
CA THR A 187 -5.55 7.14 22.42
C THR A 187 -6.42 6.30 23.37
N GLY A 188 -6.95 6.95 24.42
CA GLY A 188 -7.88 6.35 25.38
C GLY A 188 -7.28 5.24 26.24
N ASP A 189 -8.14 4.47 26.91
CA ASP A 189 -7.74 3.38 27.83
C ASP A 189 -7.00 2.24 27.14
N ARG A 190 -7.10 2.14 25.82
CA ARG A 190 -6.43 1.12 25.00
C ARG A 190 -5.11 1.62 24.40
N ALA A 191 -4.70 2.86 24.66
CA ALA A 191 -3.46 3.42 24.12
C ALA A 191 -2.27 2.47 24.35
N GLY A 192 -1.57 2.17 23.24
CA GLY A 192 -0.47 1.21 23.27
C GLY A 192 -0.86 -0.25 23.10
N MET A 193 -2.14 -0.63 23.20
CA MET A 193 -2.60 -1.99 22.95
C MET A 193 -2.63 -2.31 21.44
N ARG A 194 -2.52 -3.60 21.11
CA ARG A 194 -2.60 -4.13 19.76
C ARG A 194 -3.68 -5.21 19.68
N ASP A 195 -4.51 -5.13 18.67
CA ASP A 195 -5.49 -6.15 18.30
C ASP A 195 -5.61 -6.26 16.76
N LEU A 196 -6.63 -6.91 16.25
CA LEU A 196 -6.91 -7.02 14.82
C LEU A 196 -8.15 -6.20 14.49
N LEU A 197 -8.07 -5.38 13.43
CA LEU A 197 -9.25 -4.78 12.82
C LEU A 197 -10.07 -5.87 12.11
N CYS A 198 -9.41 -6.66 11.26
CA CYS A 198 -10.00 -7.81 10.59
C CYS A 198 -8.99 -8.94 10.39
N GLN A 199 -9.49 -10.15 10.16
CA GLN A 199 -8.69 -11.35 9.96
C GLN A 199 -9.37 -12.30 8.98
N ASP A 200 -8.65 -13.34 8.56
CA ASP A 200 -9.15 -14.34 7.61
C ASP A 200 -9.66 -13.74 6.30
N LEU A 201 -8.97 -12.69 5.84
CA LEU A 201 -9.28 -12.04 4.58
C LEU A 201 -9.30 -13.06 3.42
N PRO A 202 -10.15 -12.85 2.39
CA PRO A 202 -10.34 -13.82 1.30
C PRO A 202 -9.10 -14.01 0.41
N GLY A 203 -8.12 -13.13 0.57
CA GLY A 203 -6.85 -13.13 -0.13
C GLY A 203 -5.80 -12.36 0.63
N TYR A 204 -4.74 -11.99 -0.05
CA TYR A 204 -3.61 -11.27 0.54
C TYR A 204 -3.84 -9.77 0.46
N PRO A 205 -4.02 -9.08 1.61
CA PRO A 205 -4.14 -7.62 1.63
C PRO A 205 -2.82 -6.99 1.21
N ASP A 206 -2.92 -5.87 0.50
CA ASP A 206 -1.78 -5.03 0.13
C ASP A 206 -1.95 -3.65 0.76
N ASN A 207 -2.02 -2.54 0.01
CA ASN A 207 -2.23 -1.23 0.59
C ASN A 207 -3.65 -1.11 1.19
N ILE A 208 -3.72 -0.29 2.22
CA ILE A 208 -4.96 0.12 2.86
C ILE A 208 -4.99 1.65 2.97
N SER A 209 -6.16 2.23 2.99
CA SER A 209 -6.32 3.66 3.18
C SER A 209 -7.61 4.00 3.91
N ARG A 210 -7.67 5.20 4.50
CA ARG A 210 -8.93 5.76 4.97
C ARG A 210 -9.63 6.44 3.78
N GLY A 211 -10.89 6.08 3.54
CA GLY A 211 -11.75 6.76 2.60
C GLY A 211 -12.34 8.06 3.14
N SER A 212 -12.93 8.87 2.27
CA SER A 212 -13.70 10.06 2.64
C SER A 212 -14.97 9.71 3.42
N ASP A 213 -15.44 8.48 3.27
CA ASP A 213 -16.56 7.87 4.00
C ASP A 213 -16.19 7.45 5.44
N GLY A 214 -14.90 7.58 5.82
CA GLY A 214 -14.36 7.21 7.13
C GLY A 214 -14.05 5.73 7.30
N LEU A 215 -14.30 4.89 6.28
CA LEU A 215 -13.99 3.47 6.31
C LEU A 215 -12.50 3.20 6.03
N ILE A 216 -12.01 2.07 6.52
CA ILE A 216 -10.70 1.55 6.14
C ILE A 216 -10.86 0.63 4.93
N TRP A 217 -10.40 1.11 3.79
CA TRP A 217 -10.38 0.37 2.53
C TRP A 217 -9.14 -0.51 2.45
N VAL A 218 -9.32 -1.74 1.98
CA VAL A 218 -8.31 -2.80 1.96
C VAL A 218 -8.30 -3.45 0.59
N THR A 219 -7.16 -3.46 -0.09
CA THR A 219 -7.00 -4.22 -1.33
C THR A 219 -6.85 -5.72 -1.04
N ILE A 220 -7.30 -6.54 -1.97
CA ILE A 220 -7.04 -7.98 -2.02
C ILE A 220 -6.25 -8.25 -3.30
N ALA A 221 -4.92 -8.15 -3.22
CA ALA A 221 -4.04 -8.21 -4.39
C ALA A 221 -4.12 -9.53 -5.16
N SER A 222 -4.33 -10.63 -4.44
CA SER A 222 -4.66 -11.92 -5.04
C SER A 222 -5.45 -12.79 -4.06
N PRO A 223 -6.28 -13.72 -4.56
CA PRO A 223 -6.99 -14.66 -3.71
C PRO A 223 -6.04 -15.53 -2.91
N LYS A 224 -6.54 -16.09 -1.80
CA LYS A 224 -5.83 -17.08 -1.01
C LYS A 224 -5.37 -18.26 -1.86
N ASP A 225 -4.07 -18.54 -1.84
CA ASP A 225 -3.47 -19.68 -2.55
C ASP A 225 -3.16 -20.83 -1.57
N PRO A 226 -3.85 -21.98 -1.70
CA PRO A 226 -3.63 -23.12 -0.82
C PRO A 226 -2.19 -23.66 -0.84
N LEU A 227 -1.48 -23.52 -1.95
CA LEU A 227 -0.07 -23.96 -2.06
C LEU A 227 0.84 -23.05 -1.24
N VAL A 228 0.64 -21.73 -1.34
CA VAL A 228 1.40 -20.75 -0.56
C VAL A 228 1.15 -20.95 0.94
N GLU A 229 -0.11 -21.07 1.35
CA GLU A 229 -0.49 -21.33 2.75
C GLU A 229 0.20 -22.60 3.30
N ARG A 230 0.19 -23.67 2.51
CA ARG A 230 0.85 -24.94 2.90
C ARG A 230 2.38 -24.80 2.97
N LEU A 231 2.96 -24.05 2.03
CA LEU A 231 4.41 -23.79 2.05
C LEU A 231 4.80 -22.97 3.28
N GLN A 232 4.05 -21.93 3.64
CA GLN A 232 4.32 -21.10 4.81
C GLN A 232 4.24 -21.86 6.13
N GLN A 233 3.44 -22.92 6.20
CA GLN A 233 3.36 -23.85 7.34
C GLN A 233 4.47 -24.90 7.35
N GLY A 234 5.16 -25.09 6.23
CA GLY A 234 6.22 -26.07 6.06
C GLY A 234 7.56 -25.68 6.67
N PRO A 235 8.54 -26.60 6.70
CA PRO A 235 9.89 -26.32 7.18
C PRO A 235 10.58 -25.20 6.40
N LEU A 236 11.35 -24.33 7.07
CA LEU A 236 12.06 -23.21 6.45
C LEU A 236 13.00 -23.66 5.32
N THR A 237 13.61 -24.84 5.43
CA THR A 237 14.48 -25.42 4.40
C THR A 237 13.73 -25.67 3.09
N LEU A 238 12.48 -26.16 3.15
CA LEU A 238 11.63 -26.37 1.99
C LEU A 238 11.23 -25.01 1.39
N ARG A 239 10.81 -24.06 2.21
CA ARG A 239 10.45 -22.71 1.76
C ARG A 239 11.60 -22.03 1.03
N ARG A 240 12.83 -22.11 1.56
CA ARG A 240 14.06 -21.62 0.92
C ARG A 240 14.40 -22.35 -0.38
N ALA A 241 14.10 -23.64 -0.49
CA ALA A 241 14.33 -24.39 -1.72
C ALA A 241 13.38 -23.93 -2.85
N VAL A 242 12.12 -23.73 -2.52
CA VAL A 242 11.09 -23.26 -3.47
C VAL A 242 11.43 -21.86 -4.01
N THR A 243 11.92 -20.93 -3.19
CA THR A 243 12.30 -19.59 -3.64
C THR A 243 13.53 -19.57 -4.56
N LYS A 244 14.24 -20.68 -4.73
CA LYS A 244 15.33 -20.81 -5.72
C LYS A 244 14.85 -21.25 -7.11
N ILE A 245 13.59 -21.61 -7.26
CA ILE A 245 12.99 -21.95 -8.56
C ILE A 245 13.01 -20.69 -9.42
N PRO A 246 13.49 -20.76 -10.67
CA PRO A 246 13.46 -19.62 -11.58
C PRO A 246 12.07 -18.99 -11.68
N ALA A 247 11.98 -17.65 -11.68
CA ALA A 247 10.70 -16.93 -11.66
C ALA A 247 9.71 -17.37 -12.77
N ARG A 248 10.23 -17.72 -13.95
CA ARG A 248 9.43 -18.24 -15.09
C ARG A 248 8.72 -19.57 -14.81
N LEU A 249 9.15 -20.32 -13.80
CA LEU A 249 8.57 -21.61 -13.40
C LEU A 249 7.74 -21.51 -12.11
N GLN A 250 7.72 -20.32 -11.49
CA GLN A 250 6.90 -20.08 -10.32
C GLN A 250 5.44 -19.84 -10.74
N PRO A 251 4.46 -20.28 -9.95
CA PRO A 251 3.07 -19.89 -10.16
C PRO A 251 2.92 -18.37 -10.16
N LYS A 252 2.09 -17.87 -11.06
CA LYS A 252 1.68 -16.46 -11.05
C LYS A 252 0.52 -16.28 -10.07
N PRO A 253 0.42 -15.14 -9.38
CA PRO A 253 -0.78 -14.79 -8.63
C PRO A 253 -2.02 -14.86 -9.54
N GLN A 254 -3.15 -15.23 -8.98
CA GLN A 254 -4.41 -15.20 -9.73
C GLN A 254 -4.83 -13.74 -9.95
N ALA A 255 -5.24 -13.44 -11.18
CA ALA A 255 -5.76 -12.12 -11.52
C ALA A 255 -7.11 -11.89 -10.81
N THR A 256 -7.22 -10.78 -10.08
CA THR A 256 -8.45 -10.33 -9.44
C THR A 256 -8.44 -8.81 -9.29
N VAL A 257 -9.63 -8.22 -9.26
CA VAL A 257 -9.85 -6.83 -8.85
C VAL A 257 -10.84 -6.88 -7.70
N ARG A 258 -10.33 -6.86 -6.47
CA ARG A 258 -11.18 -6.92 -5.28
C ARG A 258 -10.68 -5.97 -4.21
N VAL A 259 -11.60 -5.22 -3.63
CA VAL A 259 -11.37 -4.34 -2.49
C VAL A 259 -12.47 -4.53 -1.45
N GLN A 260 -12.11 -4.40 -0.18
CA GLN A 260 -13.04 -4.47 0.94
C GLN A 260 -12.96 -3.20 1.77
N ALA A 261 -14.05 -2.82 2.44
CA ALA A 261 -14.05 -1.69 3.36
C ALA A 261 -14.64 -2.10 4.72
N TYR A 262 -14.01 -1.63 5.78
CA TYR A 262 -14.33 -1.98 7.16
C TYR A 262 -14.58 -0.72 7.99
N ASP A 263 -15.54 -0.79 8.90
CA ASP A 263 -15.73 0.23 9.92
C ASP A 263 -14.66 0.10 11.04
N ASP A 264 -14.60 1.07 11.95
CA ASP A 264 -13.66 1.09 13.09
C ASP A 264 -13.82 -0.07 14.07
N ARG A 265 -14.92 -0.82 13.97
CA ARG A 265 -15.16 -2.04 14.76
C ARG A 265 -14.70 -3.30 14.06
N GLY A 266 -14.24 -3.18 12.80
CA GLY A 266 -13.86 -4.30 11.95
C GLY A 266 -15.04 -5.00 11.29
N THR A 267 -16.19 -4.34 11.19
CA THR A 267 -17.34 -4.86 10.45
C THR A 267 -17.13 -4.61 8.95
N LEU A 268 -17.27 -5.64 8.13
CA LEU A 268 -17.23 -5.52 6.68
C LEU A 268 -18.45 -4.74 6.19
N VAL A 269 -18.24 -3.60 5.54
CA VAL A 269 -19.27 -2.72 4.98
C VAL A 269 -19.39 -2.92 3.47
N HIS A 270 -18.26 -2.95 2.77
CA HIS A 270 -18.20 -3.18 1.33
C HIS A 270 -17.31 -4.37 1.00
N ASP A 271 -17.72 -5.16 0.02
CA ASP A 271 -16.91 -6.22 -0.61
C ASP A 271 -17.14 -6.13 -2.12
N LEU A 272 -16.25 -5.44 -2.80
CA LEU A 272 -16.33 -5.13 -4.21
C LEU A 272 -15.39 -6.05 -4.98
N ASP A 273 -15.97 -6.94 -5.77
CA ASP A 273 -15.26 -7.88 -6.63
C ASP A 273 -15.68 -7.62 -8.09
N VAL A 274 -14.78 -7.11 -8.91
CA VAL A 274 -15.07 -6.77 -10.30
C VAL A 274 -14.94 -8.04 -11.14
N PRO A 275 -16.04 -8.54 -11.72
CA PRO A 275 -16.00 -9.75 -12.52
C PRO A 275 -15.25 -9.50 -13.84
N ALA A 276 -14.68 -10.56 -14.43
CA ALA A 276 -13.93 -10.47 -15.68
C ALA A 276 -14.76 -9.89 -16.85
N SER A 277 -16.10 -10.05 -16.83
CA SER A 277 -17.00 -9.42 -17.81
C SER A 277 -16.98 -7.90 -17.80
N ASP A 278 -16.71 -7.31 -16.64
CA ASP A 278 -16.73 -5.87 -16.41
C ASP A 278 -15.29 -5.27 -16.44
N ASN A 279 -14.31 -6.13 -16.68
CA ASN A 279 -12.88 -5.80 -16.77
C ASN A 279 -12.28 -6.34 -18.09
N PRO A 280 -12.70 -5.78 -19.25
CA PRO A 280 -12.27 -6.29 -20.57
C PRO A 280 -10.79 -6.10 -20.84
N ASP A 281 -10.14 -5.13 -20.19
CA ASP A 281 -8.71 -4.86 -20.34
C ASP A 281 -7.83 -5.80 -19.51
N GLY A 282 -8.44 -6.64 -18.67
CA GLY A 282 -7.74 -7.61 -17.83
C GLY A 282 -6.90 -7.00 -16.72
N TYR A 283 -7.24 -5.75 -16.27
CA TYR A 283 -6.59 -5.11 -15.14
C TYR A 283 -6.57 -6.02 -13.91
N HIS A 284 -5.45 -6.12 -13.22
CA HIS A 284 -5.30 -7.07 -12.12
C HIS A 284 -4.21 -6.64 -11.13
N MET A 285 -3.97 -7.46 -10.12
CA MET A 285 -2.96 -7.24 -9.08
C MET A 285 -3.14 -5.86 -8.41
N VAL A 286 -4.37 -5.59 -7.95
CA VAL A 286 -4.70 -4.34 -7.27
C VAL A 286 -3.94 -4.26 -5.95
N THR A 287 -3.05 -3.28 -5.85
CA THR A 287 -2.22 -3.03 -4.68
C THR A 287 -2.58 -1.73 -3.97
N GLY A 288 -2.90 -0.67 -4.71
CA GLY A 288 -3.33 0.61 -4.15
C GLY A 288 -4.84 0.77 -4.09
N VAL A 289 -5.36 1.47 -3.08
CA VAL A 289 -6.78 1.83 -2.98
C VAL A 289 -6.96 3.19 -2.30
N ARG A 290 -7.85 4.02 -2.87
CA ARG A 290 -8.32 5.27 -2.26
C ARG A 290 -9.77 5.52 -2.63
N GLU A 291 -10.65 5.46 -1.64
CA GLU A 291 -12.02 5.97 -1.81
C GLU A 291 -12.02 7.48 -1.64
N HIS A 292 -12.73 8.19 -2.52
CA HIS A 292 -12.99 9.61 -2.42
C HIS A 292 -14.29 9.95 -3.13
N ASP A 293 -15.25 10.53 -2.40
CA ASP A 293 -16.55 10.98 -2.88
C ASP A 293 -17.32 9.92 -3.71
N GLY A 294 -17.38 8.68 -3.20
CA GLY A 294 -18.11 7.57 -3.84
C GLY A 294 -17.38 6.97 -5.05
N ARG A 295 -16.12 7.29 -5.24
CA ARG A 295 -15.24 6.69 -6.27
C ARG A 295 -14.08 5.96 -5.60
N VAL A 296 -13.88 4.72 -5.98
CA VAL A 296 -12.77 3.91 -5.49
C VAL A 296 -11.68 3.84 -6.54
N TRP A 297 -10.61 4.60 -6.31
CA TRP A 297 -9.41 4.60 -7.14
C TRP A 297 -8.50 3.44 -6.74
N MET A 298 -7.86 2.82 -7.72
CA MET A 298 -7.03 1.63 -7.52
C MET A 298 -5.73 1.73 -8.31
N GLY A 299 -4.63 1.34 -7.66
CA GLY A 299 -3.33 1.12 -8.28
C GLY A 299 -3.04 -0.36 -8.50
N SER A 300 -2.03 -0.67 -9.30
CA SER A 300 -1.59 -2.04 -9.57
C SER A 300 -0.06 -2.16 -9.59
N LEU A 301 0.45 -3.21 -9.00
CA LEU A 301 1.89 -3.51 -9.01
C LEU A 301 2.42 -3.85 -10.42
N GLU A 302 1.59 -4.38 -11.30
CA GLU A 302 2.00 -4.92 -12.60
C GLU A 302 1.52 -4.08 -13.79
N GLU A 303 0.37 -3.38 -13.67
CA GLU A 303 -0.27 -2.69 -14.80
C GLU A 303 0.32 -1.29 -15.07
N PRO A 304 0.42 -0.88 -16.35
CA PRO A 304 0.70 0.50 -16.73
C PRO A 304 -0.58 1.36 -16.71
N ALA A 305 -1.34 1.28 -15.62
CA ALA A 305 -2.62 1.95 -15.50
C ALA A 305 -3.04 2.05 -14.03
N ILE A 306 -3.87 3.05 -13.74
CA ILE A 306 -4.73 3.07 -12.57
C ILE A 306 -6.16 2.72 -12.98
N ALA A 307 -7.01 2.37 -12.03
CA ALA A 307 -8.41 2.12 -12.31
C ALA A 307 -9.31 2.88 -11.34
N VAL A 308 -10.57 3.06 -11.72
CA VAL A 308 -11.60 3.67 -10.87
C VAL A 308 -12.91 2.89 -10.99
N LEU A 309 -13.58 2.73 -9.85
CA LEU A 309 -14.89 2.10 -9.71
C LEU A 309 -15.84 3.11 -9.06
N ASP A 310 -16.95 3.42 -9.75
CA ASP A 310 -18.02 4.23 -9.17
C ASP A 310 -18.89 3.32 -8.26
N VAL A 311 -19.07 3.70 -6.98
CA VAL A 311 -19.73 2.90 -5.93
C VAL A 311 -21.11 3.45 -5.58
#